data_5942f5a02c8e13a2fe169ddc9da9a1a7
#
_entry.id   5942f5a02c8e13a2fe169ddc9da9a1a7
#
_cell.length_a   1.000
_cell.length_b   1.000
_cell.length_c   1.000
_cell.angle_alpha   90.00
_cell.angle_beta   90.00
_cell.angle_gamma   90.00
#
_symmetry.space_group_name_H-M   'P 1'
#
loop_
_entity.id
_entity.type
_entity.pdbx_description
1 polymer ?
#
loop_
_entity_poly.entity_id
_entity_poly.type
_entity_poly.pdbx_seq_one_letter_code
_entity_poly.pdbx_strand_id
1 'polypeptide(L)'
;DHNFILDKEDDILDLVATVVEPSSGLTLEVYTTEPGLQLYSGNFLKGDIKGKKGVIYKHRNGFCLETQHFPDSPNKPQFPSIELNPGEDFKSITIYRFR
;
A
#
# COMPACT_ATOMS: atom_id res chain seq x y z
N ASP A 1 -8.14 -0.57 8.62
CA ASP A 1 -7.41 -0.03 7.45
C ASP A 1 -7.34 1.48 7.53
N HIS A 2 -6.17 2.03 7.22
CA HIS A 2 -5.96 3.48 7.20
C HIS A 2 -5.14 3.84 5.96
N ASN A 3 -5.57 4.89 5.26
CA ASN A 3 -4.75 5.52 4.23
C ASN A 3 -3.86 6.57 4.90
N PHE A 4 -2.55 6.39 4.81
CA PHE A 4 -1.57 7.37 5.26
C PHE A 4 -1.25 8.33 4.12
N ILE A 5 -1.29 9.62 4.40
CA ILE A 5 -0.80 10.66 3.50
C ILE A 5 0.72 10.62 3.56
N LEU A 6 1.37 10.46 2.42
CA LEU A 6 2.82 10.36 2.34
C LEU A 6 3.45 11.75 2.33
N ASP A 7 4.48 11.93 3.16
CA ASP A 7 5.26 13.17 3.23
C ASP A 7 6.34 13.16 2.14
N LYS A 8 5.92 13.45 0.92
CA LYS A 8 6.77 13.48 -0.28
C LYS A 8 6.21 14.45 -1.30
N GLU A 9 7.01 14.83 -2.29
CA GLU A 9 6.53 15.56 -3.45
C GLU A 9 5.70 14.64 -4.38
N ASP A 10 4.69 15.21 -5.01
CA ASP A 10 3.84 14.50 -5.93
C ASP A 10 4.65 13.95 -7.13
N ASP A 11 4.26 12.79 -7.62
CA ASP A 11 4.84 12.08 -8.78
C ASP A 11 6.34 11.73 -8.67
N ILE A 12 6.99 12.00 -7.54
CA ILE A 12 8.36 11.57 -7.29
C ILE A 12 8.37 10.17 -6.71
N LEU A 13 9.19 9.29 -7.29
CA LEU A 13 9.43 7.94 -6.75
C LEU A 13 10.31 8.06 -5.52
N ASP A 14 9.75 7.80 -4.36
CA ASP A 14 10.44 7.95 -3.08
C ASP A 14 10.21 6.74 -2.16
N LEU A 15 11.13 6.51 -1.22
CA LEU A 15 10.98 5.52 -0.16
C LEU A 15 9.93 6.00 0.84
N VAL A 16 8.79 5.32 0.93
CA VAL A 16 7.64 5.76 1.72
C VAL A 16 7.36 4.87 2.93
N ALA A 17 7.85 3.65 2.93
CA ALA A 17 7.68 2.75 4.07
C ALA A 17 8.83 1.74 4.16
N THR A 18 9.19 1.40 5.40
CA THR A 18 10.12 0.32 5.70
C THR A 18 9.51 -0.57 6.77
N VAL A 19 9.43 -1.86 6.51
CA VAL A 19 8.98 -2.87 7.46
C VAL A 19 10.14 -3.81 7.76
N VAL A 20 10.41 -4.04 9.04
CA VAL A 20 11.48 -4.96 9.48
C VAL A 20 10.87 -6.05 10.35
N GLU A 21 11.17 -7.30 10.05
CA GLU A 21 10.89 -8.43 10.91
C GLU A 21 12.17 -8.72 11.75
N PRO A 22 12.14 -8.42 13.06
CA PRO A 22 13.38 -8.34 13.85
C PRO A 22 14.05 -9.69 14.10
N SER A 23 13.32 -10.80 14.06
CA SER A 23 13.90 -12.13 14.34
C SER A 23 14.69 -12.69 13.15
N SER A 24 14.25 -12.44 11.95
CA SER A 24 14.91 -12.86 10.71
C SER A 24 15.79 -11.78 10.09
N GLY A 25 15.53 -10.51 10.43
CA GLY A 25 16.11 -9.35 9.79
C GLY A 25 15.55 -9.04 8.41
N LEU A 26 14.50 -9.78 7.97
CA LEU A 26 13.86 -9.51 6.68
C LEU A 26 13.28 -8.11 6.66
N THR A 27 13.66 -7.36 5.65
CA THR A 27 13.23 -5.98 5.47
C THR A 27 12.48 -5.83 4.15
N LEU A 28 11.32 -5.17 4.21
CA LEU A 28 10.56 -4.72 3.03
C LEU A 28 10.63 -3.20 2.96
N GLU A 29 11.11 -2.69 1.84
CA GLU A 29 11.07 -1.27 1.49
C GLU A 29 10.03 -1.05 0.39
N VAL A 30 9.21 -0.02 0.54
CA VAL A 30 8.20 0.37 -0.43
C VAL A 30 8.54 1.74 -1.00
N TYR A 31 8.69 1.81 -2.32
CA TYR A 31 8.88 3.05 -3.05
C TYR A 31 7.65 3.28 -3.93
N THR A 32 7.18 4.52 -4.04
CA THR A 32 6.05 4.83 -4.91
C THR A 32 6.01 6.27 -5.38
N THR A 33 5.38 6.48 -6.53
CA THR A 33 4.98 7.80 -7.03
C THR A 33 3.60 8.21 -6.50
N GLU A 34 2.85 7.30 -5.88
CA GLU A 34 1.51 7.57 -5.35
C GLU A 34 1.53 8.49 -4.12
N PRO A 35 0.46 9.27 -3.88
CA PRO A 35 0.38 10.20 -2.76
C PRO A 35 0.00 9.53 -1.43
N GLY A 36 -0.53 8.32 -1.45
CA GLY A 36 -1.04 7.61 -0.29
C GLY A 36 -0.60 6.17 -0.19
N LEU A 37 -0.66 5.64 1.04
CA LEU A 37 -0.36 4.25 1.35
C LEU A 37 -1.40 3.71 2.32
N GLN A 38 -2.18 2.73 1.87
CA GLN A 38 -3.14 2.03 2.73
C GLN A 38 -2.44 0.92 3.49
N LEU A 39 -2.56 0.93 4.80
CA LEU A 39 -2.11 -0.15 5.68
C LEU A 39 -3.31 -0.95 6.18
N TYR A 40 -3.29 -2.25 5.92
CA TYR A 40 -4.21 -3.24 6.48
C TYR A 40 -3.41 -4.30 7.22
N SER A 41 -3.76 -4.55 8.47
CA SER A 41 -2.98 -5.43 9.36
C SER A 41 -3.64 -6.81 9.59
N GLY A 42 -4.45 -7.28 8.65
CA GLY A 42 -5.06 -8.61 8.71
C GLY A 42 -6.17 -8.75 9.77
N ASN A 43 -6.82 -7.65 10.17
CA ASN A 43 -7.82 -7.63 11.23
C ASN A 43 -9.06 -8.49 10.93
N PHE A 44 -9.39 -8.68 9.65
CA PHE A 44 -10.58 -9.43 9.21
C PHE A 44 -10.30 -10.90 8.91
N LEU A 45 -9.06 -11.36 9.05
CA LEU A 45 -8.73 -12.78 8.93
C LEU A 45 -9.30 -13.56 10.12
N LYS A 46 -10.13 -14.58 9.86
CA LYS A 46 -10.89 -15.30 10.89
C LYS A 46 -10.35 -16.71 11.15
N GLY A 47 -9.35 -17.16 10.41
CA GLY A 47 -8.83 -18.53 10.52
C GLY A 47 -9.66 -19.55 9.72
N ASP A 48 -10.46 -19.10 8.78
CA ASP A 48 -11.31 -19.92 7.91
C ASP A 48 -10.74 -20.08 6.48
N ILE A 49 -9.64 -19.37 6.18
CA ILE A 49 -8.97 -19.44 4.88
C ILE A 49 -7.74 -20.34 5.00
N LYS A 50 -7.71 -21.39 4.17
CA LYS A 50 -6.56 -22.27 4.01
C LYS A 50 -5.74 -21.85 2.81
N GLY A 51 -4.53 -21.39 3.04
CA GLY A 51 -3.60 -20.95 2.02
C GLY A 51 -2.71 -22.06 1.49
N LYS A 52 -1.62 -21.68 0.82
CA LYS A 52 -0.61 -22.59 0.28
C LYS A 52 -0.02 -23.46 1.39
N LYS A 53 0.33 -24.70 1.04
CA LYS A 53 0.89 -25.71 1.97
C LYS A 53 0.01 -26.00 3.19
N GLY A 54 -1.29 -25.68 3.12
CA GLY A 54 -2.23 -25.96 4.20
C GLY A 54 -2.19 -25.00 5.39
N VAL A 55 -1.46 -23.90 5.27
CA VAL A 55 -1.38 -22.87 6.32
C VAL A 55 -2.73 -22.16 6.46
N ILE A 56 -3.24 -22.08 7.67
CA ILE A 56 -4.48 -21.36 7.99
C ILE A 56 -4.13 -19.90 8.30
N TYR A 57 -4.79 -18.98 7.59
CA TYR A 57 -4.60 -17.54 7.81
C TYR A 57 -5.47 -17.06 8.98
N LYS A 58 -4.83 -16.85 10.12
CA LYS A 58 -5.46 -16.39 11.36
C LYS A 58 -5.42 -14.86 11.46
N HIS A 59 -6.15 -14.34 12.44
CA HIS A 59 -6.13 -12.92 12.77
C HIS A 59 -4.71 -12.34 12.80
N ARG A 60 -4.47 -11.30 12.04
CA ARG A 60 -3.19 -10.59 11.90
C ARG A 60 -2.00 -11.44 11.42
N ASN A 61 -2.25 -12.52 10.70
CA ASN A 61 -1.18 -13.32 10.09
C ASN A 61 -0.57 -12.72 8.82
N GLY A 62 -1.06 -11.58 8.39
CA GLY A 62 -0.55 -10.87 7.22
C GLY A 62 -0.91 -9.39 7.28
N PHE A 63 -0.28 -8.61 6.42
CA PHE A 63 -0.59 -7.20 6.25
C PHE A 63 -0.51 -6.83 4.77
N CYS A 64 -1.14 -5.72 4.41
CA CYS A 64 -1.05 -5.11 3.10
C CYS A 64 -0.47 -3.70 3.20
N LEU A 65 0.33 -3.34 2.21
CA LEU A 65 0.79 -1.97 1.97
C LEU A 65 0.40 -1.63 0.52
N GLU A 66 -0.65 -0.80 0.39
CA GLU A 66 -1.29 -0.55 -0.90
C GLU A 66 -1.07 0.91 -1.29
N THR A 67 -0.22 1.13 -2.27
CA THR A 67 0.07 2.46 -2.80
C THR A 67 -1.09 2.94 -3.67
N GLN A 68 -1.58 4.16 -3.43
CA GLN A 68 -2.83 4.62 -4.04
C GLN A 68 -3.01 6.13 -3.95
N HIS A 69 -3.94 6.67 -4.75
CA HIS A 69 -4.61 7.91 -4.45
C HIS A 69 -5.58 7.72 -3.28
N PHE A 70 -6.02 8.82 -2.66
CA PHE A 70 -6.82 8.73 -1.43
C PHE A 70 -8.23 8.17 -1.71
N PRO A 71 -8.77 7.34 -0.79
CA PRO A 71 -10.16 6.90 -0.88
C PRO A 71 -11.13 8.08 -0.97
N ASP A 72 -12.24 7.89 -1.69
CA ASP A 72 -13.28 8.91 -1.91
C ASP A 72 -12.81 10.16 -2.69
N SER A 73 -11.69 10.07 -3.38
CA SER A 73 -11.13 11.21 -4.16
C SER A 73 -12.10 11.85 -5.14
N PRO A 74 -13.02 11.12 -5.83
CA PRO A 74 -13.99 11.75 -6.72
C PRO A 74 -14.91 12.78 -6.03
N ASN A 75 -15.16 12.60 -4.73
CA ASN A 75 -16.02 13.45 -3.93
C ASN A 75 -15.23 14.48 -3.09
N LYS A 76 -13.92 14.52 -3.23
CA LYS A 76 -13.02 15.34 -2.41
C LYS A 76 -12.12 16.21 -3.29
N PRO A 77 -12.59 17.38 -3.75
CA PRO A 77 -11.83 18.22 -4.67
C PRO A 77 -10.49 18.76 -4.08
N GLN A 78 -10.32 18.72 -2.76
CA GLN A 78 -9.08 19.10 -2.08
C GLN A 78 -8.01 18.00 -2.10
N PHE A 79 -8.37 16.76 -2.49
CA PHE A 79 -7.41 15.67 -2.63
C PHE A 79 -6.69 15.73 -3.99
N PRO A 80 -5.52 15.09 -4.13
CA PRO A 80 -4.91 14.91 -5.45
C PRO A 80 -5.91 14.31 -6.43
N SER A 81 -6.02 14.90 -7.63
CA SER A 81 -7.00 14.49 -8.62
C SER A 81 -6.73 13.08 -9.13
N ILE A 82 -7.81 12.32 -9.31
CA ILE A 82 -7.81 11.00 -9.98
C ILE A 82 -8.38 11.10 -11.39
N GLU A 83 -8.70 12.31 -11.87
CA GLU A 83 -9.29 12.53 -13.19
C GLU A 83 -8.25 12.23 -14.28
N LEU A 84 -8.65 11.42 -15.24
CA LEU A 84 -7.91 11.12 -16.45
C LEU A 84 -8.77 11.48 -17.66
N ASN A 85 -8.35 12.49 -18.42
CA ASN A 85 -9.08 12.95 -19.59
C ASN A 85 -8.71 12.13 -20.84
N PRO A 86 -9.57 12.11 -21.87
CA PRO A 86 -9.24 11.49 -23.15
C PRO A 86 -7.93 12.02 -23.73
N GLY A 87 -7.04 11.14 -24.14
CA GLY A 87 -5.71 11.49 -24.67
C GLY A 87 -4.61 11.66 -23.62
N GLU A 88 -4.93 11.57 -22.34
CA GLU A 88 -3.94 11.54 -21.24
C GLU A 88 -3.56 10.09 -20.90
N ASP A 89 -2.31 9.88 -20.49
CA ASP A 89 -1.82 8.59 -20.03
C ASP A 89 -1.75 8.56 -18.49
N PHE A 90 -2.26 7.50 -17.89
CA PHE A 90 -2.01 7.21 -16.47
C PHE A 90 -0.69 6.46 -16.32
N LYS A 91 0.16 6.93 -15.40
CA LYS A 91 1.42 6.27 -15.04
C LYS A 91 1.61 6.29 -13.54
N SER A 92 1.87 5.12 -12.97
CA SER A 92 2.22 4.96 -11.55
C SER A 92 3.33 3.92 -11.42
N ILE A 93 4.23 4.12 -10.48
CA ILE A 93 5.33 3.22 -10.19
C ILE A 93 5.30 2.87 -8.71
N THR A 94 5.32 1.57 -8.42
CA THR A 94 5.52 1.04 -7.07
C THR A 94 6.57 -0.05 -7.10
N ILE A 95 7.52 0.00 -6.16
CA ILE A 95 8.58 -0.98 -6.02
C ILE A 95 8.52 -1.56 -4.61
N TYR A 96 8.42 -2.87 -4.51
CA TYR A 96 8.61 -3.62 -3.27
C TYR A 96 9.99 -4.27 -3.31
N ARG A 97 10.88 -3.82 -2.43
CA ARG A 97 12.25 -4.31 -2.33
C ARG A 97 12.43 -5.11 -1.04
N PHE A 98 12.81 -6.36 -1.18
CA PHE A 98 13.11 -7.25 -0.05
C PHE A 98 14.62 -7.37 0.14
N ARG A 99 15.04 -7.33 1.39
CA ARG A 99 16.44 -7.53 1.81
C ARG A 99 16.52 -8.34 3.09
#